data_41b1195c01197eb802a8998f05fb8377
#
_entry.id   41b1195c01197eb802a8998f05fb8377
#
_cell.length_a   1.000
_cell.length_b   1.000
_cell.length_c   1.000
_cell.angle_alpha   90.00
_cell.angle_beta   90.00
_cell.angle_gamma   90.00
#
_symmetry.space_group_name_H-M   'P 1'
#
loop_
_entity.id
_entity.type
_entity.pdbx_description
1 polymer ?
#
loop_
_entity_poly.entity_id
_entity_poly.type
_entity_poly.pdbx_seq_one_letter_code
_entity_poly.pdbx_strand_id
1 'polypeptide(L)'
;MIADDLHNFITGTLRLTLEADVRDFRVFNRRDLSCAAYFHIRSVLLTRPGWSCRADPPLAREHRPPLPDPDLALLSNGKLNALLQFEFHLTPGMTGGFPTAVMNERITALRRAVEEPDQPRATGSNRAGRGYLIAVFDTEEEWFYPDQPVWDQQSCFWLPVNCRTFADYSEWRQQWDRSARISSH
;
A
#
# COMPACT_ATOMS: atom_id res chain seq x y z
N MET A 1 -19.62 -7.23 0.48
CA MET A 1 -18.26 -7.78 0.30
C MET A 1 -17.90 -8.43 1.60
N ILE A 2 -17.68 -9.72 1.60
CA ILE A 2 -17.15 -10.45 2.74
C ILE A 2 -15.68 -9.98 2.89
N ALA A 3 -15.11 -10.05 4.10
CA ALA A 3 -13.72 -9.62 4.33
C ALA A 3 -12.71 -10.30 3.37
N ASP A 4 -13.01 -11.52 2.97
CA ASP A 4 -12.17 -12.28 2.03
C ASP A 4 -12.28 -11.77 0.58
N ASP A 5 -13.44 -11.27 0.15
CA ASP A 5 -13.57 -10.63 -1.18
C ASP A 5 -12.75 -9.34 -1.26
N LEU A 6 -12.71 -8.55 -0.17
CA LEU A 6 -11.88 -7.34 -0.10
C LEU A 6 -10.39 -7.71 -0.12
N HIS A 7 -10.01 -8.74 0.63
CA HIS A 7 -8.65 -9.25 0.62
C HIS A 7 -8.22 -9.68 -0.77
N ASN A 8 -9.01 -10.53 -1.43
CA ASN A 8 -8.74 -10.99 -2.79
C ASN A 8 -8.70 -9.84 -3.81
N PHE A 9 -9.54 -8.84 -3.65
CA PHE A 9 -9.48 -7.64 -4.48
C PHE A 9 -8.15 -6.88 -4.28
N ILE A 10 -7.72 -6.65 -3.05
CA ILE A 10 -6.51 -5.87 -2.77
C ILE A 10 -5.25 -6.64 -3.20
N THR A 11 -5.14 -7.91 -2.82
CA THR A 11 -3.95 -8.74 -3.09
C THR A 11 -3.83 -9.18 -4.55
N GLY A 12 -4.94 -9.29 -5.24
CA GLY A 12 -5.02 -9.67 -6.64
C GLY A 12 -5.23 -8.46 -7.55
N THR A 13 -6.49 -8.06 -7.75
CA THR A 13 -6.88 -7.08 -8.77
C THR A 13 -6.19 -5.73 -8.58
N LEU A 14 -6.25 -5.13 -7.38
CA LEU A 14 -5.65 -3.82 -7.13
C LEU A 14 -4.14 -3.85 -7.34
N ARG A 15 -3.43 -4.84 -6.76
CA ARG A 15 -1.98 -4.98 -6.94
C ARG A 15 -1.58 -5.07 -8.41
N LEU A 16 -2.26 -5.92 -9.19
CA LEU A 16 -1.97 -6.09 -10.63
C LEU A 16 -2.28 -4.81 -11.43
N THR A 17 -3.34 -4.09 -11.06
CA THR A 17 -3.69 -2.83 -11.73
C THR A 17 -2.64 -1.75 -11.45
N LEU A 18 -2.17 -1.64 -10.20
CA LEU A 18 -1.10 -0.71 -9.85
C LEU A 18 0.24 -1.08 -10.52
N GLU A 19 0.54 -2.37 -10.64
CA GLU A 19 1.70 -2.85 -11.40
C GLU A 19 1.60 -2.42 -12.88
N ALA A 20 0.41 -2.53 -13.49
CA ALA A 20 0.18 -2.05 -14.85
C ALA A 20 0.32 -0.53 -14.96
N ASP A 21 -0.18 0.25 -13.98
CA ASP A 21 -0.03 1.71 -13.97
C ASP A 21 1.43 2.14 -13.87
N VAL A 22 2.26 1.43 -13.08
CA VAL A 22 3.71 1.67 -13.02
C VAL A 22 4.38 1.32 -14.36
N ARG A 23 4.01 0.18 -14.96
CA ARG A 23 4.55 -0.26 -16.25
C ARG A 23 4.21 0.69 -17.38
N ASP A 24 3.00 1.24 -17.37
CA ASP A 24 2.48 2.15 -18.40
C ASP A 24 2.83 3.63 -18.14
N PHE A 25 3.77 3.91 -17.23
CA PHE A 25 4.24 5.27 -16.91
C PHE A 25 3.13 6.22 -16.42
N ARG A 26 2.18 5.72 -15.63
CA ARG A 26 1.11 6.52 -15.00
C ARG A 26 1.42 6.89 -13.56
N VAL A 27 2.41 6.23 -12.97
CA VAL A 27 2.83 6.38 -11.57
C VAL A 27 4.34 6.60 -11.51
N PHE A 28 4.78 7.72 -10.94
CA PHE A 28 6.19 8.11 -10.83
C PHE A 28 6.69 8.31 -9.40
N ASN A 29 5.79 8.33 -8.44
CA ASN A 29 6.13 8.56 -7.04
C ASN A 29 5.05 7.96 -6.11
N ARG A 30 5.29 8.03 -4.79
CA ARG A 30 4.36 7.52 -3.78
C ARG A 30 2.98 8.17 -3.85
N ARG A 31 2.90 9.48 -4.13
CA ARG A 31 1.63 10.20 -4.20
C ARG A 31 0.80 9.74 -5.39
N ASP A 32 1.42 9.57 -6.55
CA ASP A 32 0.73 9.05 -7.74
C ASP A 32 0.20 7.64 -7.47
N LEU A 33 1.00 6.79 -6.81
CA LEU A 33 0.61 5.43 -6.43
C LEU A 33 -0.61 5.43 -5.50
N SER A 34 -0.62 6.30 -4.49
CA SER A 34 -1.76 6.45 -3.58
C SER A 34 -3.00 6.97 -4.29
N CYS A 35 -2.86 7.95 -5.19
CA CYS A 35 -3.96 8.48 -6.00
C CYS A 35 -4.54 7.43 -6.96
N ALA A 36 -3.70 6.66 -7.64
CA ALA A 36 -4.12 5.56 -8.52
C ALA A 36 -4.89 4.49 -7.73
N ALA A 37 -4.36 4.07 -6.58
CA ALA A 37 -5.03 3.13 -5.69
C ALA A 37 -6.39 3.65 -5.21
N TYR A 38 -6.47 4.91 -4.79
CA TYR A 38 -7.71 5.55 -4.37
C TYR A 38 -8.76 5.53 -5.50
N PHE A 39 -8.35 5.87 -6.72
CA PHE A 39 -9.22 5.85 -7.90
C PHE A 39 -9.76 4.44 -8.18
N HIS A 40 -8.88 3.43 -8.24
CA HIS A 40 -9.28 2.05 -8.51
C HIS A 40 -10.18 1.47 -7.41
N ILE A 41 -9.86 1.74 -6.16
CA ILE A 41 -10.69 1.30 -5.03
C ILE A 41 -12.07 1.96 -5.10
N ARG A 42 -12.15 3.26 -5.33
CA ARG A 42 -13.42 3.95 -5.42
C ARG A 42 -14.29 3.46 -6.57
N SER A 43 -13.71 3.18 -7.72
CA SER A 43 -14.47 2.67 -8.89
C SER A 43 -15.17 1.34 -8.57
N VAL A 44 -14.56 0.50 -7.74
CA VAL A 44 -15.17 -0.76 -7.26
C VAL A 44 -16.15 -0.54 -6.12
N LEU A 45 -15.79 0.32 -5.14
CA LEU A 45 -16.63 0.55 -3.95
C LEU A 45 -17.87 1.39 -4.22
N LEU A 46 -17.86 2.31 -5.20
CA LEU A 46 -19.02 3.14 -5.54
C LEU A 46 -20.26 2.33 -5.93
N THR A 47 -20.07 1.09 -6.37
CA THR A 47 -21.18 0.18 -6.68
C THR A 47 -21.78 -0.51 -5.47
N ARG A 48 -21.23 -0.29 -4.25
CA ARG A 48 -21.58 -1.03 -3.03
C ARG A 48 -22.02 -0.09 -1.92
N PRO A 49 -23.29 -0.18 -1.47
CA PRO A 49 -23.79 0.65 -0.37
C PRO A 49 -23.00 0.44 0.93
N GLY A 50 -22.80 1.52 1.67
CA GLY A 50 -22.16 1.48 2.99
C GLY A 50 -20.62 1.42 2.97
N TRP A 51 -19.99 1.31 1.80
CA TRP A 51 -18.53 1.35 1.67
C TRP A 51 -18.03 2.77 1.40
N SER A 52 -16.88 3.08 1.98
CA SER A 52 -16.15 4.33 1.71
C SER A 52 -14.64 4.11 1.75
N CYS A 53 -13.92 4.93 0.98
CA CYS A 53 -12.47 5.04 0.99
C CYS A 53 -12.10 6.45 1.44
N ARG A 54 -11.23 6.58 2.42
CA ARG A 54 -10.71 7.86 2.92
C ARG A 54 -9.21 7.92 2.68
N ALA A 55 -8.74 9.03 2.09
CA ALA A 55 -7.34 9.35 2.03
C ALA A 55 -6.91 10.07 3.32
N ASP A 56 -5.66 9.86 3.73
CA ASP A 56 -5.07 10.44 4.93
C ASP A 56 -6.00 10.34 6.17
N PRO A 57 -6.42 9.13 6.55
CA PRO A 57 -7.38 8.99 7.64
C PRO A 57 -6.77 9.52 8.94
N PRO A 58 -7.45 10.44 9.66
CA PRO A 58 -7.00 10.86 10.96
C PRO A 58 -7.11 9.66 11.93
N LEU A 59 -5.99 9.06 12.25
CA LEU A 59 -5.92 8.13 13.37
C LEU A 59 -5.81 8.96 14.65
N ALA A 60 -6.53 8.59 15.69
CA ALA A 60 -6.53 9.33 16.97
C ALA A 60 -5.09 9.43 17.51
N ARG A 61 -4.53 10.65 17.50
CA ARG A 61 -3.09 10.90 17.75
C ARG A 61 -2.77 11.24 19.20
N GLU A 62 -3.72 11.20 20.09
CA GLU A 62 -3.58 11.91 21.37
C GLU A 62 -2.38 11.52 22.25
N HIS A 63 -1.69 10.40 22.01
CA HIS A 63 -0.58 9.99 22.90
C HIS A 63 0.52 9.13 22.22
N ARG A 64 0.78 9.26 20.88
CA ARG A 64 1.71 8.37 20.18
C ARG A 64 2.91 9.09 19.59
N PRO A 65 4.09 8.40 19.53
CA PRO A 65 5.19 8.87 18.71
C PRO A 65 4.72 8.97 17.25
N PRO A 66 5.32 9.85 16.43
CA PRO A 66 4.93 10.07 15.05
C PRO A 66 5.22 8.82 14.22
N LEU A 67 4.30 7.87 14.24
CA LEU A 67 4.30 6.78 13.28
C LEU A 67 3.71 7.30 11.97
N PRO A 68 4.23 6.86 10.83
CA PRO A 68 3.66 7.25 9.55
C PRO A 68 2.20 6.77 9.47
N ASP A 69 1.31 7.72 9.18
CA ASP A 69 -0.10 7.42 8.99
C ASP A 69 -0.29 6.57 7.72
N PRO A 70 -1.24 5.63 7.70
CA PRO A 70 -1.61 4.95 6.47
C PRO A 70 -2.16 5.93 5.44
N ASP A 71 -1.91 5.67 4.16
CA ASP A 71 -2.34 6.55 3.07
C ASP A 71 -3.86 6.46 2.82
N LEU A 72 -4.43 5.26 2.96
CA LEU A 72 -5.86 5.03 2.73
C LEU A 72 -6.50 4.17 3.82
N ALA A 73 -7.75 4.50 4.16
CA ALA A 73 -8.61 3.65 5.00
C ALA A 73 -9.89 3.25 4.25
N LEU A 74 -10.22 1.96 4.31
CA LEU A 74 -11.44 1.40 3.76
C LEU A 74 -12.41 1.08 4.90
N LEU A 75 -13.59 1.67 4.81
CA LEU A 75 -14.64 1.51 5.83
C LEU A 75 -15.89 0.88 5.21
N SER A 76 -16.56 0.04 5.98
CA SER A 76 -17.89 -0.47 5.66
C SER A 76 -18.83 -0.16 6.82
N ASN A 77 -19.90 0.58 6.54
CA ASN A 77 -20.85 1.06 7.55
C ASN A 77 -20.17 1.76 8.74
N GLY A 78 -19.15 2.60 8.43
CA GLY A 78 -18.36 3.32 9.40
C GLY A 78 -17.31 2.49 10.17
N LYS A 79 -17.22 1.19 9.95
CA LYS A 79 -16.23 0.31 10.57
C LYS A 79 -15.01 0.15 9.68
N LEU A 80 -13.82 0.20 10.28
CA LEU A 80 -12.57 -0.02 9.58
C LEU A 80 -12.45 -1.48 9.11
N ASN A 81 -12.17 -1.68 7.82
CA ASN A 81 -11.95 -3.01 7.23
C ASN A 81 -10.52 -3.18 6.71
N ALA A 82 -9.91 -2.12 6.21
CA ALA A 82 -8.52 -2.17 5.75
C ALA A 82 -7.83 -0.82 5.90
N LEU A 83 -6.51 -0.87 6.14
CA LEU A 83 -5.57 0.23 6.02
C LEU A 83 -4.57 -0.10 4.92
N LEU A 84 -4.32 0.84 4.04
CA LEU A 84 -3.32 0.70 2.98
C LEU A 84 -2.24 1.75 3.16
N GLN A 85 -1.00 1.31 3.04
CA GLN A 85 0.18 2.14 3.02
C GLN A 85 0.97 1.87 1.75
N PHE A 86 1.52 2.92 1.16
CA PHE A 86 2.27 2.83 -0.08
C PHE A 86 3.71 3.27 0.14
N GLU A 87 4.61 2.60 -0.56
CA GLU A 87 6.02 2.98 -0.64
C GLU A 87 6.49 2.92 -2.10
N PHE A 88 7.35 3.85 -2.47
CA PHE A 88 7.84 3.98 -3.84
C PHE A 88 9.34 4.25 -3.83
N HIS A 89 10.13 3.30 -4.30
CA HIS A 89 11.59 3.30 -4.22
C HIS A 89 12.25 3.15 -5.60
N LEU A 90 11.71 3.87 -6.58
CA LEU A 90 12.35 4.02 -7.88
C LEU A 90 12.97 5.41 -7.97
N THR A 91 14.29 5.48 -7.95
CA THR A 91 15.01 6.75 -8.15
C THR A 91 15.57 6.81 -9.56
N PRO A 92 15.35 7.90 -10.32
CA PRO A 92 15.89 8.05 -11.66
C PRO A 92 17.41 7.88 -11.68
N GLY A 93 17.90 6.98 -12.55
CA GLY A 93 19.33 6.71 -12.72
C GLY A 93 19.98 5.91 -11.59
N MET A 94 19.23 5.45 -10.60
CA MET A 94 19.75 4.60 -9.53
C MET A 94 19.02 3.26 -9.52
N THR A 95 19.80 2.17 -9.49
CA THR A 95 19.32 0.87 -9.04
C THR A 95 19.50 0.89 -7.53
N GLY A 96 18.43 1.17 -6.80
CA GLY A 96 18.49 1.32 -5.34
C GLY A 96 18.43 -0.02 -4.63
N GLY A 97 19.32 -0.23 -3.66
CA GLY A 97 19.11 -1.27 -2.66
C GLY A 97 17.78 -1.02 -1.93
N PHE A 98 17.11 -2.10 -1.54
CA PHE A 98 15.82 -2.00 -0.86
C PHE A 98 15.99 -1.51 0.59
N PRO A 99 15.25 -0.49 1.05
CA PRO A 99 15.39 0.06 2.39
C PRO A 99 14.68 -0.81 3.44
N THR A 100 15.24 -1.99 3.73
CA THR A 100 14.68 -2.98 4.68
C THR A 100 14.25 -2.36 6.02
N ALA A 101 15.10 -1.51 6.60
CA ALA A 101 14.80 -0.89 7.89
C ALA A 101 13.55 -0.01 7.82
N VAL A 102 13.41 0.78 6.76
CA VAL A 102 12.23 1.63 6.54
C VAL A 102 10.98 0.78 6.37
N MET A 103 11.08 -0.33 5.64
CA MET A 103 9.93 -1.22 5.40
C MET A 103 9.48 -1.92 6.69
N ASN A 104 10.43 -2.38 7.52
CA ASN A 104 10.13 -2.97 8.82
C ASN A 104 9.45 -1.97 9.75
N GLU A 105 9.89 -0.71 9.74
CA GLU A 105 9.24 0.37 10.49
C GLU A 105 7.81 0.60 10.02
N ARG A 106 7.58 0.66 8.69
CA ARG A 106 6.25 0.85 8.09
C ARG A 106 5.28 -0.28 8.43
N ILE A 107 5.74 -1.52 8.31
CA ILE A 107 4.92 -2.69 8.65
C ILE A 107 4.59 -2.70 10.14
N THR A 108 5.56 -2.38 11.00
CA THR A 108 5.34 -2.29 12.44
C THR A 108 4.30 -1.22 12.77
N ALA A 109 4.38 -0.05 12.14
CA ALA A 109 3.42 1.03 12.30
C ALA A 109 2.01 0.61 11.84
N LEU A 110 1.91 0.00 10.66
CA LEU A 110 0.65 -0.49 10.10
C LEU A 110 0.02 -1.56 10.98
N ARG A 111 0.82 -2.51 11.47
CA ARG A 111 0.38 -3.56 12.38
C ARG A 111 -0.19 -2.97 13.69
N ARG A 112 0.51 -2.03 14.30
CA ARG A 112 0.00 -1.34 15.49
C ARG A 112 -1.32 -0.63 15.20
N ALA A 113 -1.43 0.06 14.07
CA ALA A 113 -2.67 0.76 13.69
C ALA A 113 -3.86 -0.20 13.49
N VAL A 114 -3.61 -1.46 13.10
CA VAL A 114 -4.62 -2.50 12.91
C VAL A 114 -4.97 -3.20 14.24
N GLU A 115 -3.98 -3.47 15.09
CA GLU A 115 -4.13 -4.30 16.30
C GLU A 115 -4.55 -3.50 17.54
N GLU A 116 -4.16 -2.23 17.62
CA GLU A 116 -4.44 -1.40 18.80
C GLU A 116 -5.78 -0.69 18.70
N PRO A 117 -6.71 -0.96 19.62
CA PRO A 117 -8.08 -0.47 19.58
C PRO A 117 -8.24 0.90 20.26
N ASP A 118 -7.50 1.95 19.85
CA ASP A 118 -7.75 3.31 20.34
C ASP A 118 -8.91 4.04 19.63
N GLN A 119 -9.63 3.34 18.78
CA GLN A 119 -10.92 3.87 18.33
C GLN A 119 -11.99 3.52 19.38
N PRO A 120 -12.85 4.49 19.79
CA PRO A 120 -13.98 4.19 20.63
C PRO A 120 -14.76 3.04 19.95
N ARG A 121 -14.73 1.88 20.59
CA ARG A 121 -15.35 0.65 20.12
C ARG A 121 -16.83 0.94 19.87
N ALA A 122 -17.19 1.18 18.63
CA ALA A 122 -18.58 0.99 18.25
C ALA A 122 -18.89 -0.47 18.59
N THR A 123 -19.71 -0.63 19.61
CA THR A 123 -20.13 -1.89 20.21
C THR A 123 -20.30 -2.99 19.15
N GLY A 124 -19.53 -4.06 19.25
CA GLY A 124 -19.96 -5.35 18.76
C GLY A 124 -19.12 -6.11 17.74
N SER A 125 -17.92 -5.69 17.34
CA SER A 125 -17.07 -6.60 16.56
C SER A 125 -15.59 -6.52 16.98
N ASN A 126 -15.05 -7.64 17.43
CA ASN A 126 -13.69 -7.81 17.94
C ASN A 126 -12.62 -7.99 16.85
N ARG A 127 -12.83 -7.58 15.61
CA ARG A 127 -11.80 -7.69 14.57
C ARG A 127 -11.43 -6.30 14.09
N ALA A 128 -10.18 -5.95 14.36
CA ALA A 128 -9.45 -4.91 13.64
C ALA A 128 -9.47 -5.18 12.13
N GLY A 129 -9.38 -4.13 11.33
CA GLY A 129 -9.19 -4.27 9.89
C GLY A 129 -7.89 -5.00 9.54
N ARG A 130 -7.64 -5.22 8.26
CA ARG A 130 -6.38 -5.75 7.76
C ARG A 130 -5.48 -4.60 7.29
N GLY A 131 -4.17 -4.72 7.49
CA GLY A 131 -3.17 -3.79 6.96
C GLY A 131 -2.55 -4.31 5.66
N TYR A 132 -2.30 -3.42 4.71
CA TYR A 132 -1.66 -3.76 3.44
C TYR A 132 -0.56 -2.75 3.14
N LEU A 133 0.67 -3.22 3.00
CA LEU A 133 1.79 -2.43 2.54
C LEU A 133 2.10 -2.80 1.10
N ILE A 134 1.86 -1.85 0.19
CA ILE A 134 2.12 -1.98 -1.23
C ILE A 134 3.38 -1.18 -1.53
N ALA A 135 4.43 -1.84 -2.01
CA ALA A 135 5.68 -1.16 -2.33
C ALA A 135 6.13 -1.45 -3.75
N VAL A 136 6.49 -0.36 -4.44
CA VAL A 136 7.10 -0.37 -5.77
C VAL A 136 8.60 -0.19 -5.61
N PHE A 137 9.38 -1.08 -6.20
CA PHE A 137 10.83 -1.06 -6.11
C PHE A 137 11.49 -1.79 -7.29
N ASP A 138 12.81 -1.72 -7.35
CA ASP A 138 13.65 -2.33 -8.37
C ASP A 138 14.85 -2.98 -7.69
N THR A 139 14.81 -4.29 -7.46
CA THR A 139 15.91 -5.06 -6.87
C THR A 139 16.08 -6.40 -7.56
N GLU A 140 17.32 -6.87 -7.65
CA GLU A 140 17.67 -8.21 -8.13
C GLU A 140 17.50 -9.28 -7.03
N GLU A 141 17.37 -8.86 -5.78
CA GLU A 141 17.22 -9.76 -4.66
C GLU A 141 15.85 -10.47 -4.72
N GLU A 142 15.85 -11.77 -5.03
CA GLU A 142 14.63 -12.57 -5.17
C GLU A 142 13.91 -12.81 -3.84
N TRP A 143 14.58 -12.62 -2.71
CA TRP A 143 14.15 -13.06 -1.38
C TRP A 143 13.91 -11.92 -0.40
N PHE A 144 13.50 -10.78 -0.89
CA PHE A 144 13.18 -9.68 0.00
C PHE A 144 11.83 -9.91 0.70
N TYR A 145 11.91 -10.37 1.94
CA TYR A 145 10.81 -10.35 2.88
C TYR A 145 11.21 -9.57 4.13
N PRO A 146 10.32 -8.70 4.66
CA PRO A 146 10.55 -8.09 5.97
C PRO A 146 10.83 -9.17 7.02
N ASP A 147 11.64 -8.87 8.02
CA ASP A 147 11.96 -9.81 9.08
C ASP A 147 10.69 -10.42 9.69
N GLN A 148 10.68 -11.74 9.83
CA GLN A 148 9.51 -12.51 10.25
C GLN A 148 8.78 -12.01 11.52
N PRO A 149 9.46 -11.49 12.58
CA PRO A 149 8.77 -10.98 13.75
C PRO A 149 7.88 -9.75 13.47
N VAL A 150 8.16 -9.03 12.37
CA VAL A 150 7.42 -7.81 11.97
C VAL A 150 6.29 -8.16 11.01
N TRP A 151 6.40 -9.29 10.31
CA TRP A 151 5.45 -9.74 9.31
C TRP A 151 4.45 -10.73 9.91
N ASP A 152 3.18 -10.32 9.94
CA ASP A 152 2.07 -11.18 10.34
C ASP A 152 1.10 -11.32 9.17
N GLN A 153 1.10 -12.50 8.56
CA GLN A 153 0.21 -12.83 7.43
C GLN A 153 -1.28 -12.92 7.82
N GLN A 154 -1.63 -12.76 9.10
CA GLN A 154 -3.02 -12.81 9.55
C GLN A 154 -3.68 -11.44 9.57
N SER A 155 -2.92 -10.40 9.93
CA SER A 155 -3.42 -9.02 10.06
C SER A 155 -2.78 -8.03 9.11
N CYS A 156 -1.51 -8.23 8.73
CA CYS A 156 -0.77 -7.36 7.83
C CYS A 156 -0.20 -8.13 6.64
N PHE A 157 -0.31 -7.54 5.45
CA PHE A 157 0.05 -8.16 4.18
C PHE A 157 1.05 -7.29 3.43
N TRP A 158 2.13 -7.93 2.98
CA TRP A 158 3.14 -7.36 2.12
C TRP A 158 2.80 -7.63 0.65
N LEU A 159 2.69 -6.58 -0.16
CA LEU A 159 2.33 -6.66 -1.57
C LEU A 159 3.42 -5.99 -2.42
N PRO A 160 4.46 -6.74 -2.80
CA PRO A 160 5.54 -6.20 -3.62
C PRO A 160 5.10 -5.99 -5.07
N VAL A 161 5.58 -4.88 -5.66
CA VAL A 161 5.60 -4.61 -7.08
C VAL A 161 7.06 -4.42 -7.48
N ASN A 162 7.73 -5.50 -7.82
CA ASN A 162 9.13 -5.47 -8.23
C ASN A 162 9.22 -5.26 -9.74
N CYS A 163 9.61 -4.06 -10.15
CA CYS A 163 9.73 -3.71 -11.56
C CYS A 163 10.79 -4.53 -12.29
N ARG A 164 11.75 -5.12 -11.57
CA ARG A 164 12.79 -5.99 -12.14
C ARG A 164 12.21 -7.23 -12.80
N THR A 165 10.99 -7.64 -12.41
CA THR A 165 10.29 -8.79 -13.00
C THR A 165 9.58 -8.49 -14.31
N PHE A 166 9.58 -7.25 -14.79
CA PHE A 166 8.98 -6.91 -16.08
C PHE A 166 9.76 -7.56 -17.21
N ALA A 167 9.06 -8.15 -18.18
CA ALA A 167 9.68 -8.93 -19.27
C ALA A 167 10.68 -8.11 -20.11
N ASP A 168 10.42 -6.81 -20.25
CA ASP A 168 11.20 -5.82 -20.99
C ASP A 168 11.90 -4.81 -20.07
N TYR A 169 12.27 -5.24 -18.87
CA TYR A 169 12.76 -4.38 -17.79
C TYR A 169 13.80 -3.35 -18.24
N SER A 170 14.81 -3.75 -19.03
CA SER A 170 15.91 -2.83 -19.41
C SER A 170 15.42 -1.68 -20.27
N GLU A 171 14.51 -1.94 -21.21
CA GLU A 171 13.89 -0.91 -22.06
C GLU A 171 12.92 -0.06 -21.24
N TRP A 172 12.06 -0.71 -20.44
CA TRP A 172 11.15 -0.06 -19.52
C TRP A 172 11.89 0.89 -18.57
N ARG A 173 12.99 0.44 -17.96
CA ARG A 173 13.79 1.24 -17.02
C ARG A 173 14.36 2.50 -17.66
N GLN A 174 14.92 2.37 -18.88
CA GLN A 174 15.44 3.54 -19.61
C GLN A 174 14.33 4.54 -19.94
N GLN A 175 13.17 4.07 -20.34
CA GLN A 175 12.03 4.92 -20.65
C GLN A 175 11.46 5.57 -19.37
N TRP A 176 11.37 4.82 -18.27
CA TRP A 176 10.95 5.33 -16.98
C TRP A 176 11.88 6.46 -16.48
N ASP A 177 13.19 6.27 -16.52
CA ASP A 177 14.18 7.28 -16.13
C ASP A 177 14.03 8.59 -16.92
N ARG A 178 13.73 8.51 -18.22
CA ARG A 178 13.47 9.70 -19.06
C ARG A 178 12.19 10.41 -18.65
N SER A 179 11.11 9.66 -18.47
CA SER A 179 9.78 10.20 -18.14
C SER A 179 9.73 10.79 -16.74
N ALA A 180 10.34 10.13 -15.75
CA ALA A 180 10.38 10.60 -14.37
C ALA A 180 11.14 11.93 -14.21
N ARG A 181 12.22 12.16 -14.99
CA ARG A 181 12.95 13.45 -15.00
C ARG A 181 12.07 14.59 -15.51
N ILE A 182 11.21 14.35 -16.49
CA ILE A 182 10.31 15.36 -17.05
C ILE A 182 9.21 15.71 -16.03
N SER A 183 8.70 14.72 -15.31
CA SER A 183 7.62 14.88 -14.32
C SER A 183 8.08 15.54 -13.01
N SER A 184 9.39 15.70 -12.80
CA SER A 184 9.97 16.33 -11.59
C SER A 184 10.15 17.86 -11.72
N HIS A 185 9.76 18.44 -12.84
CA HIS A 185 9.77 19.89 -13.13
C HIS A 185 8.35 20.41 -13.26
#